data_1e5a95f71da7626b2af06637238dbce9
#
_entry.id   1e5a95f71da7626b2af06637238dbce9
#
_cell.length_a   1.000
_cell.length_b   1.000
_cell.length_c   1.000
_cell.angle_alpha   90.00
_cell.angle_beta   90.00
_cell.angle_gamma   90.00
#
_symmetry.space_group_name_H-M   'P 1'
#
loop_
_entity.id
_entity.type
_entity.pdbx_description
1 polymer ?
#
loop_
_entity_poly.entity_id
_entity_poly.type
_entity_poly.pdbx_seq_one_letter_code
_entity_poly.pdbx_strand_id
1 'polypeptide(L)'
;VLELAAAYGTVLDPWQAEAIEIGCGVRADGLWAAPTVGINVSRQNGKSVCLVVRALAGPLLFNEQTVIVSAHQQKTSRLLFQNVESYFANYPDLTKRVRSVSSALGREEIRLKSGAVIAFPARTRQTLRGWSVDAYLADEAQLLTNEQWASAKPAMAARRGSQTWMCGTAPSALGDAEVFGRLRQAALAGTDPSLAWLEYGAEPGADLDAPAVWAAANPGRVETEAILSERRELSPADFATERLNIWPTAQGEHIFGADVWPALAAGRRDDLAGVTALGVDRSPDGLVAVVGAYRDFDSGITHVEIAYLADGVTNLGEVIGWLTANTGPRTPIVIDAVSTAAVAVAHLQAARRNVITTTTAEMARAAIGFTDDVLAGMLTHADTPTADLARAVDGARRRPIGDAGGYAWDRRDTSVAVSPLVAASLAHWGAVAHGRRPRKPQRITILQR
;
A
#
# COMPACT_ATOMS: atom_id res chain seq x y z
N VAL A 1 16.76 -25.20 17.84
CA VAL A 1 15.98 -25.21 16.59
C VAL A 1 16.83 -25.65 15.43
N LEU A 2 18.08 -25.17 15.29
CA LEU A 2 19.00 -25.61 14.24
C LEU A 2 19.27 -27.11 14.29
N GLU A 3 19.49 -27.65 15.50
CA GLU A 3 19.65 -29.11 15.70
C GLU A 3 18.39 -29.90 15.32
N LEU A 4 17.19 -29.35 15.61
CA LEU A 4 15.94 -29.95 15.18
C LEU A 4 15.85 -30.02 13.65
N ALA A 5 16.16 -28.91 12.97
CA ALA A 5 16.18 -28.86 11.51
C ALA A 5 17.15 -29.93 10.92
N ALA A 6 18.38 -29.97 11.42
CA ALA A 6 19.39 -30.93 10.99
C ALA A 6 18.99 -32.38 11.26
N ALA A 7 18.42 -32.68 12.45
CA ALA A 7 18.00 -34.02 12.82
C ALA A 7 16.91 -34.58 11.88
N TYR A 8 16.10 -33.69 11.31
CA TYR A 8 15.06 -34.05 10.34
C TYR A 8 15.44 -33.68 8.90
N GLY A 9 16.76 -33.67 8.60
CA GLY A 9 17.27 -33.60 7.24
C GLY A 9 17.14 -32.25 6.54
N THR A 10 16.80 -31.18 7.28
CA THR A 10 16.73 -29.83 6.71
C THR A 10 18.09 -29.16 6.75
N VAL A 11 18.67 -28.93 5.57
CA VAL A 11 19.91 -28.14 5.43
C VAL A 11 19.54 -26.69 5.21
N LEU A 12 19.77 -25.88 6.26
CA LEU A 12 19.55 -24.44 6.21
C LEU A 12 20.72 -23.72 5.50
N ASP A 13 20.41 -22.71 4.73
CA ASP A 13 21.41 -21.77 4.24
C ASP A 13 21.90 -20.88 5.41
N PRO A 14 23.11 -20.30 5.35
CA PRO A 14 23.67 -19.50 6.44
C PRO A 14 22.72 -18.41 6.93
N TRP A 15 22.09 -17.69 6.02
CA TRP A 15 21.15 -16.63 6.35
C TRP A 15 19.87 -17.14 7.05
N GLN A 16 19.40 -18.35 6.69
CA GLN A 16 18.24 -18.99 7.34
C GLN A 16 18.59 -19.44 8.75
N ALA A 17 19.80 -19.97 8.95
CA ALA A 17 20.31 -20.32 10.26
C ALA A 17 20.40 -19.08 11.17
N GLU A 18 20.97 -17.98 10.68
CA GLU A 18 21.04 -16.70 11.38
C GLU A 18 19.64 -16.19 11.75
N ALA A 19 18.68 -16.22 10.80
CA ALA A 19 17.31 -15.80 11.05
C ALA A 19 16.62 -16.63 12.14
N ILE A 20 16.86 -17.94 12.17
CA ILE A 20 16.34 -18.84 13.20
C ILE A 20 16.99 -18.56 14.56
N GLU A 21 18.32 -18.36 14.61
CA GLU A 21 19.03 -18.04 15.87
C GLU A 21 18.52 -16.73 16.48
N ILE A 22 18.48 -15.66 15.68
CA ILE A 22 18.00 -14.36 16.14
C ILE A 22 16.53 -14.43 16.55
N GLY A 23 15.67 -15.02 15.70
CA GLY A 23 14.24 -15.05 15.93
C GLY A 23 13.81 -15.98 17.07
N CYS A 24 14.58 -17.02 17.36
CA CYS A 24 14.31 -17.95 18.50
C CYS A 24 15.08 -17.60 19.77
N GLY A 25 15.73 -16.45 19.83
CA GLY A 25 16.40 -15.96 21.02
C GLY A 25 15.44 -15.71 22.17
N VAL A 26 15.82 -16.10 23.40
CA VAL A 26 15.03 -15.92 24.62
C VAL A 26 15.78 -15.08 25.63
N ARG A 27 15.05 -14.27 26.39
CA ARG A 27 15.59 -13.48 27.50
C ARG A 27 15.72 -14.33 28.78
N ALA A 28 16.37 -13.77 29.79
CA ALA A 28 16.53 -14.42 31.09
C ALA A 28 15.20 -14.77 31.79
N ASP A 29 14.11 -14.03 31.47
CA ASP A 29 12.76 -14.29 31.98
C ASP A 29 12.00 -15.40 31.20
N GLY A 30 12.66 -16.04 30.24
CA GLY A 30 12.09 -17.10 29.40
C GLY A 30 11.15 -16.61 28.29
N LEU A 31 11.00 -15.30 28.10
CA LEU A 31 10.22 -14.73 27.00
C LEU A 31 11.10 -14.49 25.76
N TRP A 32 10.47 -14.38 24.62
CA TRP A 32 11.18 -14.08 23.36
C TRP A 32 11.94 -12.76 23.46
N ALA A 33 13.17 -12.76 23.03
CA ALA A 33 13.97 -11.54 22.88
C ALA A 33 13.32 -10.63 21.79
N ALA A 34 12.77 -11.25 20.74
CA ALA A 34 12.00 -10.60 19.70
C ALA A 34 10.58 -11.22 19.62
N PRO A 35 9.56 -10.60 20.24
CA PRO A 35 8.16 -10.99 20.05
C PRO A 35 7.65 -10.86 18.63
N THR A 36 8.31 -10.02 17.81
CA THR A 36 8.05 -9.88 16.37
C THR A 36 9.34 -10.08 15.60
N VAL A 37 9.29 -10.96 14.60
CA VAL A 37 10.40 -11.26 13.70
C VAL A 37 9.96 -10.97 12.27
N GLY A 38 10.65 -10.09 11.58
CA GLY A 38 10.47 -9.80 10.16
C GLY A 38 11.63 -10.33 9.33
N ILE A 39 11.32 -11.05 8.27
CA ILE A 39 12.30 -11.55 7.30
C ILE A 39 11.90 -11.01 5.93
N ASN A 40 12.74 -10.14 5.39
CA ASN A 40 12.56 -9.51 4.10
C ASN A 40 13.66 -9.96 3.14
N VAL A 41 13.33 -10.79 2.16
CA VAL A 41 14.28 -11.31 1.17
C VAL A 41 13.56 -11.56 -0.15
N SER A 42 14.27 -11.41 -1.26
CA SER A 42 13.73 -11.59 -2.61
C SER A 42 13.07 -12.98 -2.80
N ARG A 43 12.28 -13.13 -3.84
CA ARG A 43 11.61 -14.40 -4.15
C ARG A 43 12.59 -15.54 -4.38
N GLN A 44 12.13 -16.79 -4.11
CA GLN A 44 12.88 -18.04 -4.34
C GLN A 44 14.15 -18.23 -3.51
N ASN A 45 14.38 -17.40 -2.49
CA ASN A 45 15.51 -17.58 -1.55
C ASN A 45 15.21 -18.54 -0.39
N GLY A 46 14.06 -19.21 -0.37
CA GLY A 46 13.76 -20.23 0.64
C GLY A 46 13.23 -19.70 1.98
N LYS A 47 12.66 -18.47 2.03
CA LYS A 47 12.10 -17.89 3.27
C LYS A 47 11.04 -18.75 3.96
N SER A 48 10.23 -19.48 3.19
CA SER A 48 9.21 -20.37 3.74
C SER A 48 9.79 -21.53 4.55
N VAL A 49 11.06 -21.91 4.34
CA VAL A 49 11.77 -22.92 5.15
C VAL A 49 11.91 -22.46 6.59
N CYS A 50 12.20 -21.18 6.82
CA CYS A 50 12.27 -20.61 8.19
C CYS A 50 10.93 -20.77 8.92
N LEU A 51 9.81 -20.50 8.24
CA LEU A 51 8.47 -20.67 8.81
C LEU A 51 8.14 -22.14 9.09
N VAL A 52 8.51 -23.05 8.20
CA VAL A 52 8.31 -24.51 8.38
C VAL A 52 9.08 -25.01 9.61
N VAL A 53 10.37 -24.68 9.71
CA VAL A 53 11.22 -25.07 10.85
C VAL A 53 10.71 -24.45 12.14
N ARG A 54 10.30 -23.17 12.14
CA ARG A 54 9.71 -22.50 13.30
C ARG A 54 8.37 -23.14 13.72
N ALA A 55 7.54 -23.55 12.75
CA ALA A 55 6.27 -24.22 13.02
C ALA A 55 6.47 -25.58 13.69
N LEU A 56 7.49 -26.35 13.27
CA LEU A 56 7.86 -27.61 13.91
C LEU A 56 8.40 -27.39 15.32
N ALA A 57 9.27 -26.41 15.50
CA ALA A 57 9.89 -26.09 16.80
C ALA A 57 8.86 -25.69 17.85
N GLY A 58 7.77 -25.04 17.48
CA GLY A 58 6.74 -24.59 18.38
C GLY A 58 6.25 -25.68 19.35
N PRO A 59 5.56 -26.71 18.87
CA PRO A 59 5.06 -27.79 19.72
C PRO A 59 6.13 -28.79 20.18
N LEU A 60 7.25 -28.89 19.45
CA LEU A 60 8.28 -29.90 19.76
C LEU A 60 9.31 -29.43 20.79
N LEU A 61 9.64 -28.13 20.79
CA LEU A 61 10.68 -27.56 21.68
C LEU A 61 10.13 -26.52 22.66
N PHE A 62 9.17 -25.68 22.22
CA PHE A 62 8.71 -24.53 22.98
C PHE A 62 7.39 -24.78 23.73
N ASN A 63 6.84 -26.00 23.64
CA ASN A 63 5.56 -26.37 24.27
C ASN A 63 4.38 -25.45 23.84
N GLU A 64 4.46 -24.88 22.66
CA GLU A 64 3.40 -24.07 22.09
C GLU A 64 2.19 -24.95 21.75
N GLN A 65 1.00 -24.52 22.16
CA GLN A 65 -0.22 -25.31 21.97
C GLN A 65 -0.95 -24.96 20.68
N THR A 66 -0.74 -23.74 20.16
CA THR A 66 -1.42 -23.27 18.96
C THR A 66 -0.43 -22.50 18.08
N VAL A 67 -0.05 -23.12 16.98
CA VAL A 67 0.79 -22.50 15.95
C VAL A 67 -0.06 -22.28 14.70
N ILE A 68 -0.15 -21.07 14.25
CA ILE A 68 -0.87 -20.69 13.02
C ILE A 68 0.14 -20.32 11.93
N VAL A 69 0.09 -21.01 10.83
CA VAL A 69 0.88 -20.71 9.62
C VAL A 69 -0.07 -20.23 8.52
N SER A 70 0.06 -18.99 8.06
CA SER A 70 -0.89 -18.42 7.12
C SER A 70 -0.21 -17.76 5.92
N ALA A 71 -0.86 -17.81 4.77
CA ALA A 71 -0.47 -17.12 3.56
C ALA A 71 -1.65 -16.34 2.98
N HIS A 72 -1.38 -15.43 2.02
CA HIS A 72 -2.43 -14.64 1.38
C HIS A 72 -3.42 -15.54 0.62
N GLN A 73 -2.91 -16.54 -0.10
CA GLN A 73 -3.70 -17.47 -0.89
C GLN A 73 -3.79 -18.86 -0.24
N GLN A 74 -4.95 -19.51 -0.40
CA GLN A 74 -5.18 -20.89 0.08
C GLN A 74 -4.17 -21.87 -0.52
N LYS A 75 -3.78 -21.69 -1.79
CA LYS A 75 -2.78 -22.54 -2.46
C LYS A 75 -1.43 -22.50 -1.75
N THR A 76 -0.95 -21.30 -1.39
CA THR A 76 0.32 -21.11 -0.68
C THR A 76 0.25 -21.69 0.72
N SER A 77 -0.87 -21.46 1.44
CA SER A 77 -1.10 -22.03 2.77
C SER A 77 -1.06 -23.56 2.75
N ARG A 78 -1.67 -24.17 1.72
CA ARG A 78 -1.65 -25.63 1.52
C ARG A 78 -0.25 -26.18 1.22
N LEU A 79 0.59 -25.46 0.48
CA LEU A 79 1.99 -25.86 0.27
C LEU A 79 2.77 -25.86 1.58
N LEU A 80 2.58 -24.86 2.44
CA LEU A 80 3.18 -24.82 3.77
C LEU A 80 2.70 -26.00 4.63
N PHE A 81 1.41 -26.33 4.59
CA PHE A 81 0.85 -27.50 5.25
C PHE A 81 1.54 -28.78 4.79
N GLN A 82 1.63 -29.02 3.46
CA GLN A 82 2.28 -30.20 2.91
C GLN A 82 3.74 -30.31 3.31
N ASN A 83 4.46 -29.18 3.35
CA ASN A 83 5.85 -29.17 3.78
C ASN A 83 5.97 -29.56 5.27
N VAL A 84 5.14 -29.05 6.16
CA VAL A 84 5.16 -29.42 7.59
C VAL A 84 4.67 -30.86 7.78
N GLU A 85 3.60 -31.26 7.10
CA GLU A 85 3.06 -32.61 7.14
C GLU A 85 4.12 -33.67 6.75
N SER A 86 4.93 -33.39 5.76
CA SER A 86 5.97 -34.32 5.28
C SER A 86 6.96 -34.75 6.38
N TYR A 87 7.28 -33.87 7.33
CA TYR A 87 8.11 -34.25 8.47
C TYR A 87 7.40 -35.27 9.36
N PHE A 88 6.12 -35.04 9.67
CA PHE A 88 5.35 -35.97 10.50
C PHE A 88 5.07 -37.29 9.79
N ALA A 89 5.02 -37.29 8.46
CA ALA A 89 4.83 -38.52 7.66
C ALA A 89 6.12 -39.34 7.50
N ASN A 90 7.26 -38.67 7.31
CA ASN A 90 8.51 -39.35 6.95
C ASN A 90 9.36 -39.78 8.12
N TYR A 91 9.15 -39.21 9.33
CA TYR A 91 9.93 -39.53 10.52
C TYR A 91 9.08 -40.27 11.57
N PRO A 92 9.38 -41.56 11.84
CA PRO A 92 8.53 -42.44 12.70
C PRO A 92 8.33 -41.92 14.15
N ASP A 93 9.31 -41.20 14.71
CA ASP A 93 9.20 -40.60 16.03
C ASP A 93 8.22 -39.43 16.04
N LEU A 94 8.16 -38.61 14.99
CA LEU A 94 7.18 -37.56 14.79
C LEU A 94 5.80 -38.14 14.45
N THR A 95 5.72 -39.14 13.61
CA THR A 95 4.46 -39.83 13.28
C THR A 95 3.76 -40.35 14.55
N LYS A 96 4.51 -40.91 15.51
CA LYS A 96 3.98 -41.37 16.79
C LYS A 96 3.37 -40.26 17.64
N ARG A 97 3.78 -39.02 17.45
CA ARG A 97 3.24 -37.85 18.16
C ARG A 97 1.94 -37.31 17.58
N VAL A 98 1.61 -37.67 16.33
CA VAL A 98 0.40 -37.21 15.65
C VAL A 98 -0.83 -37.89 16.21
N ARG A 99 -1.87 -37.11 16.51
CA ARG A 99 -3.21 -37.57 16.85
C ARG A 99 -4.10 -37.66 15.61
N SER A 100 -4.10 -36.63 14.78
CA SER A 100 -4.86 -36.54 13.54
C SER A 100 -4.29 -35.49 12.60
N VAL A 101 -4.48 -35.71 11.30
CA VAL A 101 -4.18 -34.74 10.25
C VAL A 101 -5.48 -34.50 9.48
N SER A 102 -5.79 -33.23 9.26
CA SER A 102 -6.87 -32.81 8.38
C SER A 102 -6.27 -32.13 7.13
N SER A 103 -6.56 -32.66 5.98
CA SER A 103 -6.18 -32.09 4.65
C SER A 103 -7.39 -31.48 3.92
N ALA A 104 -8.53 -31.32 4.62
CA ALA A 104 -9.72 -30.68 4.05
C ALA A 104 -9.45 -29.23 3.72
N LEU A 105 -9.81 -28.80 2.51
CA LEU A 105 -9.55 -27.45 2.00
C LEU A 105 -10.07 -26.37 2.93
N GLY A 106 -9.20 -25.46 3.37
CA GLY A 106 -9.48 -24.41 4.32
C GLY A 106 -9.56 -24.84 5.79
N ARG A 107 -9.26 -26.12 6.07
CA ARG A 107 -9.21 -26.71 7.42
C ARG A 107 -7.98 -27.60 7.60
N GLU A 108 -6.91 -27.26 6.90
CA GLU A 108 -5.64 -27.98 6.99
C GLU A 108 -5.04 -27.76 8.40
N GLU A 109 -4.85 -28.87 9.10
CA GLU A 109 -4.27 -28.84 10.46
C GLU A 109 -3.61 -30.18 10.83
N ILE A 110 -2.61 -30.11 11.69
CA ILE A 110 -1.94 -31.26 12.32
C ILE A 110 -2.16 -31.15 13.82
N ARG A 111 -2.85 -32.14 14.39
CA ARG A 111 -3.08 -32.23 15.84
C ARG A 111 -2.15 -33.26 16.45
N LEU A 112 -1.43 -32.84 17.49
CA LEU A 112 -0.54 -33.74 18.23
C LEU A 112 -1.26 -34.36 19.44
N LYS A 113 -0.73 -35.49 19.92
CA LYS A 113 -1.22 -36.18 21.13
C LYS A 113 -1.04 -35.35 22.40
N SER A 114 -0.10 -34.39 22.38
CA SER A 114 0.08 -33.40 23.48
C SER A 114 -1.09 -32.41 23.60
N GLY A 115 -1.98 -32.37 22.59
CA GLY A 115 -3.03 -31.36 22.46
C GLY A 115 -2.65 -30.20 21.55
N ALA A 116 -1.38 -30.03 21.20
CA ALA A 116 -0.92 -28.96 20.33
C ALA A 116 -1.48 -29.08 18.92
N VAL A 117 -1.70 -27.94 18.27
CA VAL A 117 -2.25 -27.82 16.92
C VAL A 117 -1.35 -26.90 16.09
N ILE A 118 -1.01 -27.36 14.90
CA ILE A 118 -0.44 -26.52 13.84
C ILE A 118 -1.53 -26.39 12.76
N ALA A 119 -2.05 -25.19 12.53
CA ALA A 119 -3.14 -24.95 11.59
C ALA A 119 -2.70 -23.99 10.46
N PHE A 120 -3.27 -24.19 9.26
CA PHE A 120 -2.84 -23.51 8.04
C PHE A 120 -4.00 -22.80 7.32
N PRO A 121 -4.64 -21.82 7.96
CA PRO A 121 -5.73 -21.11 7.33
C PRO A 121 -5.22 -20.09 6.29
N ALA A 122 -6.00 -19.86 5.23
CA ALA A 122 -5.83 -18.68 4.41
C ALA A 122 -6.20 -17.42 5.21
N ARG A 123 -5.53 -16.31 4.94
CA ARG A 123 -5.79 -15.04 5.62
C ARG A 123 -7.11 -14.41 5.18
N THR A 124 -8.01 -14.24 6.13
CA THR A 124 -9.25 -13.48 5.98
C THR A 124 -9.43 -12.56 7.20
N ARG A 125 -10.38 -11.63 7.13
CA ARG A 125 -10.74 -10.74 8.25
C ARG A 125 -11.21 -11.48 9.51
N GLN A 126 -11.51 -12.76 9.43
CA GLN A 126 -12.10 -13.53 10.54
C GLN A 126 -11.25 -14.74 10.95
N THR A 127 -10.14 -14.98 10.28
CA THR A 127 -9.35 -16.23 10.37
C THR A 127 -8.97 -16.60 11.80
N LEU A 128 -8.59 -15.64 12.65
CA LEU A 128 -8.10 -15.91 14.01
C LEU A 128 -9.11 -15.56 15.12
N ARG A 129 -10.37 -15.25 14.78
CA ARG A 129 -11.38 -15.00 15.79
C ARG A 129 -11.67 -16.26 16.62
N GLY A 130 -11.59 -16.11 17.96
CA GLY A 130 -11.83 -17.22 18.91
C GLY A 130 -10.62 -18.12 19.15
N TRP A 131 -9.48 -17.86 18.51
CA TRP A 131 -8.23 -18.57 18.77
C TRP A 131 -7.43 -17.87 19.89
N SER A 132 -6.63 -18.68 20.61
CA SER A 132 -5.55 -18.22 21.49
C SER A 132 -4.26 -18.77 20.91
N VAL A 133 -3.43 -17.89 20.34
CA VAL A 133 -2.31 -18.26 19.45
C VAL A 133 -0.98 -18.03 20.17
N ASP A 134 -0.14 -19.06 20.23
CA ASP A 134 1.23 -18.98 20.76
C ASP A 134 2.22 -18.50 19.72
N ALA A 135 2.08 -18.97 18.46
CA ALA A 135 2.91 -18.50 17.35
C ALA A 135 2.06 -18.22 16.11
N TYR A 136 2.21 -17.01 15.53
CA TYR A 136 1.62 -16.62 14.27
C TYR A 136 2.70 -16.42 13.19
N LEU A 137 2.69 -17.29 12.20
CA LEU A 137 3.69 -17.34 11.14
C LEU A 137 3.03 -16.94 9.83
N ALA A 138 3.39 -15.77 9.31
CA ALA A 138 2.80 -15.18 8.10
C ALA A 138 3.77 -15.24 6.93
N ASP A 139 3.47 -16.03 5.90
CA ASP A 139 4.15 -15.96 4.60
C ASP A 139 3.50 -14.89 3.72
N GLU A 140 4.21 -14.37 2.74
CA GLU A 140 3.77 -13.25 1.89
C GLU A 140 3.26 -12.06 2.73
N ALA A 141 4.04 -11.65 3.74
CA ALA A 141 3.65 -10.63 4.70
C ALA A 141 3.48 -9.24 4.07
N GLN A 142 4.07 -8.97 2.91
CA GLN A 142 3.83 -7.75 2.12
C GLN A 142 2.37 -7.60 1.66
N LEU A 143 1.59 -8.69 1.68
CA LEU A 143 0.17 -8.70 1.34
C LEU A 143 -0.76 -8.68 2.57
N LEU A 144 -0.21 -8.52 3.78
CA LEU A 144 -0.97 -8.47 5.02
C LEU A 144 -1.53 -7.06 5.25
N THR A 145 -2.87 -6.95 5.21
CA THR A 145 -3.54 -5.66 5.42
C THR A 145 -3.67 -5.31 6.89
N ASN A 146 -3.81 -4.01 7.21
CA ASN A 146 -4.08 -3.53 8.57
C ASN A 146 -5.31 -4.18 9.19
N GLU A 147 -6.36 -4.41 8.40
CA GLU A 147 -7.61 -5.01 8.87
C GLU A 147 -7.42 -6.48 9.26
N GLN A 148 -6.69 -7.27 8.45
CA GLN A 148 -6.34 -8.64 8.79
C GLN A 148 -5.47 -8.71 10.04
N TRP A 149 -4.49 -7.80 10.16
CA TRP A 149 -3.61 -7.72 11.31
C TRP A 149 -4.34 -7.31 12.59
N ALA A 150 -5.22 -6.32 12.53
CA ALA A 150 -6.05 -5.91 13.66
C ALA A 150 -6.95 -7.04 14.18
N SER A 151 -7.43 -7.93 13.30
CA SER A 151 -8.21 -9.10 13.69
C SER A 151 -7.36 -10.22 14.31
N ALA A 152 -6.08 -10.29 14.00
CA ALA A 152 -5.15 -11.31 14.49
C ALA A 152 -4.57 -10.95 15.88
N LYS A 153 -4.33 -9.68 16.14
CA LYS A 153 -3.71 -9.20 17.40
C LYS A 153 -4.38 -9.70 18.68
N PRO A 154 -5.71 -9.68 18.84
CA PRO A 154 -6.37 -10.18 20.06
C PRO A 154 -6.10 -11.66 20.33
N ALA A 155 -6.00 -12.50 19.28
CA ALA A 155 -5.73 -13.93 19.44
C ALA A 155 -4.33 -14.19 20.02
N MET A 156 -3.35 -13.37 19.69
CA MET A 156 -1.99 -13.43 20.24
C MET A 156 -1.90 -12.80 21.63
N ALA A 157 -2.60 -11.68 21.87
CA ALA A 157 -2.63 -11.02 23.16
C ALA A 157 -3.22 -11.91 24.28
N ALA A 158 -4.02 -12.92 23.93
CA ALA A 158 -4.56 -13.91 24.87
C ALA A 158 -3.49 -14.87 25.44
N ARG A 159 -2.27 -14.88 24.87
CA ARG A 159 -1.16 -15.74 25.28
C ARG A 159 0.04 -14.93 25.72
N ARG A 160 0.50 -15.12 26.95
CA ARG A 160 1.76 -14.53 27.40
C ARG A 160 2.93 -15.17 26.65
N GLY A 161 3.77 -14.34 26.06
CA GLY A 161 4.94 -14.81 25.30
C GLY A 161 4.59 -15.32 23.90
N SER A 162 3.46 -14.92 23.32
CA SER A 162 3.17 -15.18 21.92
C SER A 162 4.21 -14.54 21.01
N GLN A 163 4.51 -15.19 19.87
CA GLN A 163 5.47 -14.69 18.89
C GLN A 163 4.85 -14.59 17.51
N THR A 164 5.26 -13.56 16.76
CA THR A 164 4.88 -13.35 15.36
C THR A 164 6.10 -13.42 14.47
N TRP A 165 6.02 -14.21 13.40
CA TRP A 165 7.00 -14.22 12.30
C TRP A 165 6.33 -13.77 11.03
N MET A 166 6.95 -12.82 10.34
CA MET A 166 6.49 -12.27 9.07
C MET A 166 7.57 -12.41 8.01
N CYS A 167 7.34 -13.28 7.04
CA CYS A 167 8.23 -13.44 5.90
C CYS A 167 7.62 -12.78 4.67
N GLY A 168 8.39 -11.96 3.97
CA GLY A 168 7.92 -11.24 2.81
C GLY A 168 9.03 -10.82 1.84
N THR A 169 8.61 -10.16 0.79
CA THR A 169 9.47 -9.46 -0.19
C THR A 169 9.08 -7.98 -0.22
N ALA A 170 9.90 -7.16 -0.88
CA ALA A 170 9.48 -5.81 -1.22
C ALA A 170 8.12 -5.84 -1.95
N PRO A 171 7.20 -4.91 -1.67
CA PRO A 171 5.93 -4.84 -2.37
C PRO A 171 6.16 -4.42 -3.83
N SER A 172 5.26 -4.84 -4.73
CA SER A 172 5.21 -4.25 -6.07
C SER A 172 4.94 -2.74 -5.98
N ALA A 173 5.27 -1.98 -7.02
CA ALA A 173 5.05 -0.53 -7.07
C ALA A 173 3.59 -0.11 -6.77
N LEU A 174 2.63 -1.03 -6.95
CA LEU A 174 1.21 -0.83 -6.66
C LEU A 174 0.75 -1.49 -5.33
N GLY A 175 1.68 -2.12 -4.59
CA GLY A 175 1.37 -2.84 -3.36
C GLY A 175 1.58 -1.97 -2.12
N ASP A 176 0.63 -1.97 -1.20
CA ASP A 176 0.65 -1.09 -0.02
C ASP A 176 1.61 -1.58 1.07
N ALA A 177 1.88 -2.88 1.18
CA ALA A 177 2.65 -3.53 2.27
C ALA A 177 2.36 -2.93 3.66
N GLU A 178 1.09 -2.62 3.94
CA GLU A 178 0.64 -1.78 5.07
C GLU A 178 1.28 -2.16 6.41
N VAL A 179 1.22 -3.44 6.77
CA VAL A 179 1.77 -3.94 8.04
C VAL A 179 3.27 -4.17 7.93
N PHE A 180 3.71 -4.84 6.86
CA PHE A 180 5.10 -5.23 6.68
C PHE A 180 6.00 -4.02 6.44
N GLY A 181 5.53 -3.04 5.66
CA GLY A 181 6.22 -1.76 5.43
C GLY A 181 6.36 -0.93 6.71
N ARG A 182 5.30 -0.87 7.55
CA ARG A 182 5.37 -0.19 8.84
C ARG A 182 6.39 -0.84 9.78
N LEU A 183 6.47 -2.17 9.82
CA LEU A 183 7.47 -2.88 10.62
C LEU A 183 8.89 -2.59 10.10
N ARG A 184 9.09 -2.59 8.78
CA ARG A 184 10.35 -2.20 8.17
C ARG A 184 10.76 -0.79 8.58
N GLN A 185 9.86 0.17 8.49
CA GLN A 185 10.14 1.55 8.90
C GLN A 185 10.52 1.65 10.37
N ALA A 186 9.82 0.94 11.26
CA ALA A 186 10.17 0.89 12.68
C ALA A 186 11.56 0.28 12.93
N ALA A 187 11.91 -0.76 12.18
CA ALA A 187 13.24 -1.40 12.25
C ALA A 187 14.36 -0.46 11.78
N LEU A 188 14.18 0.20 10.62
CA LEU A 188 15.15 1.15 10.07
C LEU A 188 15.34 2.38 10.98
N ALA A 189 14.27 2.83 11.62
CA ALA A 189 14.32 3.93 12.57
C ALA A 189 14.81 3.52 13.96
N GLY A 190 14.97 2.22 14.26
CA GLY A 190 15.35 1.72 15.57
C GLY A 190 14.34 2.03 16.69
N THR A 191 13.06 2.25 16.34
CA THR A 191 12.03 2.71 17.28
C THR A 191 11.36 1.57 18.06
N ASP A 192 11.52 0.32 17.64
CA ASP A 192 10.95 -0.84 18.30
C ASP A 192 12.02 -1.85 18.69
N PRO A 193 12.48 -1.86 19.95
CA PRO A 193 13.51 -2.81 20.43
C PRO A 193 13.01 -4.25 20.55
N SER A 194 11.70 -4.48 20.41
CA SER A 194 11.08 -5.82 20.46
C SER A 194 10.96 -6.47 19.06
N LEU A 195 11.38 -5.77 18.02
CA LEU A 195 11.37 -6.23 16.64
C LEU A 195 12.76 -6.70 16.20
N ALA A 196 12.88 -7.96 15.79
CA ALA A 196 14.01 -8.43 15.00
C ALA A 196 13.65 -8.31 13.53
N TRP A 197 14.49 -7.61 12.76
CA TRP A 197 14.29 -7.42 11.32
C TRP A 197 15.53 -7.84 10.56
N LEU A 198 15.38 -8.81 9.67
CA LEU A 198 16.45 -9.27 8.78
C LEU A 198 16.03 -8.91 7.35
N GLU A 199 16.88 -8.14 6.70
CA GLU A 199 16.62 -7.66 5.34
C GLU A 199 17.81 -7.98 4.43
N TYR A 200 17.50 -8.65 3.32
CA TYR A 200 18.44 -8.98 2.24
C TYR A 200 17.89 -8.39 0.95
N GLY A 201 18.52 -7.36 0.47
CA GLY A 201 18.11 -6.63 -0.71
C GLY A 201 19.19 -5.66 -1.18
N ALA A 202 18.97 -5.04 -2.32
CA ALA A 202 19.84 -3.99 -2.81
C ALA A 202 19.28 -2.61 -2.44
N GLU A 203 20.17 -1.63 -2.38
CA GLU A 203 19.79 -0.24 -2.12
C GLU A 203 19.06 0.38 -3.34
N PRO A 204 18.15 1.32 -3.11
CA PRO A 204 17.55 2.09 -4.20
C PRO A 204 18.62 2.77 -5.06
N GLY A 205 18.50 2.62 -6.40
CA GLY A 205 19.49 3.15 -7.34
C GLY A 205 20.70 2.26 -7.58
N ALA A 206 20.76 1.06 -6.99
CA ALA A 206 21.83 0.09 -7.28
C ALA A 206 21.84 -0.30 -8.77
N ASP A 207 23.04 -0.64 -9.26
CA ASP A 207 23.20 -1.14 -10.63
C ASP A 207 22.52 -2.52 -10.76
N LEU A 208 21.45 -2.56 -11.55
CA LEU A 208 20.63 -3.77 -11.76
C LEU A 208 21.39 -4.87 -12.51
N ASP A 209 22.51 -4.56 -13.14
CA ASP A 209 23.29 -5.49 -13.93
C ASP A 209 24.58 -5.96 -13.22
N ALA A 210 24.82 -5.50 -11.99
CA ALA A 210 26.01 -5.85 -11.21
C ALA A 210 25.87 -7.20 -10.49
N PRO A 211 26.72 -8.21 -10.74
CA PRO A 211 26.65 -9.51 -10.06
C PRO A 211 26.79 -9.43 -8.54
N ALA A 212 27.56 -8.48 -8.02
CA ALA A 212 27.70 -8.27 -6.59
C ALA A 212 26.40 -7.83 -5.91
N VAL A 213 25.57 -7.01 -6.62
CA VAL A 213 24.24 -6.60 -6.18
C VAL A 213 23.30 -7.81 -6.16
N TRP A 214 23.38 -8.68 -7.17
CA TRP A 214 22.57 -9.90 -7.22
C TRP A 214 22.89 -10.84 -6.05
N ALA A 215 24.16 -11.05 -5.75
CA ALA A 215 24.61 -11.91 -4.65
C ALA A 215 24.15 -11.37 -3.28
N ALA A 216 24.24 -10.05 -3.06
CA ALA A 216 23.78 -9.42 -1.82
C ALA A 216 22.27 -9.54 -1.61
N ALA A 217 21.50 -9.40 -2.67
CA ALA A 217 20.03 -9.50 -2.62
C ALA A 217 19.49 -10.94 -2.60
N ASN A 218 20.33 -11.93 -2.95
CA ASN A 218 19.94 -13.34 -3.03
C ASN A 218 20.89 -14.21 -2.19
N PRO A 219 20.74 -14.20 -0.86
CA PRO A 219 21.62 -14.95 0.05
C PRO A 219 21.38 -16.46 0.03
N GLY A 220 20.34 -16.93 -0.67
CA GLY A 220 20.02 -18.33 -0.87
C GLY A 220 20.71 -18.95 -2.08
N ARG A 221 20.20 -20.10 -2.53
CA ARG A 221 20.77 -20.91 -3.61
C ARG A 221 20.18 -20.58 -4.97
N VAL A 222 20.09 -19.30 -5.31
CA VAL A 222 19.59 -18.87 -6.62
C VAL A 222 20.72 -18.87 -7.63
N GLU A 223 20.57 -19.65 -8.70
CA GLU A 223 21.58 -19.76 -9.75
C GLU A 223 21.68 -18.44 -10.55
N THR A 224 22.91 -18.02 -10.86
CA THR A 224 23.16 -16.78 -11.62
C THR A 224 22.49 -16.77 -12.98
N GLU A 225 22.42 -17.93 -13.64
CA GLU A 225 21.73 -18.10 -14.94
C GLU A 225 20.22 -17.79 -14.83
N ALA A 226 19.59 -18.18 -13.73
CA ALA A 226 18.19 -17.86 -13.48
C ALA A 226 18.00 -16.34 -13.30
N ILE A 227 18.89 -15.69 -12.57
CA ILE A 227 18.86 -14.23 -12.39
C ILE A 227 19.04 -13.51 -13.75
N LEU A 228 19.98 -13.98 -14.57
CA LEU A 228 20.21 -13.45 -15.93
C LEU A 228 19.01 -13.63 -16.84
N SER A 229 18.29 -14.76 -16.75
CA SER A 229 17.07 -14.98 -17.52
C SER A 229 15.98 -14.01 -17.12
N GLU A 230 15.72 -13.88 -15.81
CA GLU A 230 14.72 -12.93 -15.29
C GLU A 230 15.06 -11.48 -15.62
N ARG A 231 16.35 -11.11 -15.59
CA ARG A 231 16.79 -9.75 -15.95
C ARG A 231 16.45 -9.38 -17.39
N ARG A 232 16.38 -10.35 -18.30
CA ARG A 232 16.02 -10.15 -19.71
C ARG A 232 14.52 -10.12 -19.94
N GLU A 233 13.76 -10.80 -19.09
CA GLU A 233 12.31 -11.03 -19.27
C GLU A 233 11.47 -10.01 -18.49
N LEU A 234 11.96 -9.55 -17.33
CA LEU A 234 11.24 -8.61 -16.48
C LEU A 234 11.52 -7.16 -16.86
N SER A 235 10.57 -6.28 -16.58
CA SER A 235 10.85 -4.85 -16.61
C SER A 235 11.92 -4.49 -15.57
N PRO A 236 12.70 -3.40 -15.74
CA PRO A 236 13.67 -2.97 -14.74
C PRO A 236 13.06 -2.80 -13.33
N ALA A 237 11.84 -2.28 -13.24
CA ALA A 237 11.12 -2.06 -11.98
C ALA A 237 10.71 -3.39 -11.33
N ASP A 238 10.18 -4.34 -12.10
CA ASP A 238 9.81 -5.67 -11.59
C ASP A 238 11.05 -6.45 -11.16
N PHE A 239 12.13 -6.42 -11.94
CA PHE A 239 13.39 -7.06 -11.57
C PHE A 239 13.98 -6.48 -10.28
N ALA A 240 13.98 -5.15 -10.14
CA ALA A 240 14.43 -4.46 -8.93
C ALA A 240 13.63 -4.92 -7.71
N THR A 241 12.32 -5.00 -7.81
CA THR A 241 11.45 -5.39 -6.69
C THR A 241 11.50 -6.88 -6.41
N GLU A 242 11.27 -7.71 -7.42
CA GLU A 242 11.05 -9.14 -7.25
C GLU A 242 12.36 -9.92 -7.02
N ARG A 243 13.44 -9.53 -7.71
CA ARG A 243 14.73 -10.24 -7.66
C ARG A 243 15.76 -9.56 -6.76
N LEU A 244 15.77 -8.23 -6.71
CA LEU A 244 16.74 -7.49 -5.88
C LEU A 244 16.14 -7.00 -4.56
N ASN A 245 14.85 -7.26 -4.31
CA ASN A 245 14.16 -6.85 -3.09
C ASN A 245 14.32 -5.36 -2.78
N ILE A 246 14.45 -4.54 -3.82
CA ILE A 246 14.51 -3.10 -3.69
C ILE A 246 13.11 -2.60 -3.37
N TRP A 247 12.98 -2.00 -2.21
CA TRP A 247 11.72 -1.39 -1.83
C TRP A 247 11.46 -0.16 -2.68
N PRO A 248 10.22 0.00 -3.19
CA PRO A 248 9.84 1.27 -3.76
C PRO A 248 10.12 2.33 -2.70
N THR A 249 10.96 3.30 -3.02
CA THR A 249 11.22 4.40 -2.10
C THR A 249 9.90 5.10 -1.82
N ALA A 250 9.67 5.48 -0.55
CA ALA A 250 8.58 6.39 -0.19
C ALA A 250 8.78 7.82 -0.73
N GLN A 251 9.97 8.14 -1.21
CA GLN A 251 10.13 9.03 -2.34
C GLN A 251 9.55 8.26 -3.53
N GLY A 252 8.21 8.29 -3.64
CA GLY A 252 7.48 7.71 -4.73
C GLY A 252 8.20 8.07 -6.02
N GLU A 253 8.22 7.20 -7.00
CA GLU A 253 8.28 7.70 -8.36
C GLU A 253 7.36 8.90 -8.34
N HIS A 254 7.94 10.10 -8.36
CA HIS A 254 7.15 11.32 -8.50
C HIS A 254 6.22 10.99 -9.64
N ILE A 255 4.91 11.02 -9.39
CA ILE A 255 3.89 10.53 -10.34
C ILE A 255 4.20 11.04 -11.75
N PHE A 256 4.93 12.15 -11.81
CA PHE A 256 5.30 12.86 -13.03
C PHE A 256 6.83 12.95 -13.27
N GLY A 257 7.68 12.41 -12.40
CA GLY A 257 9.12 12.73 -12.36
C GLY A 257 9.40 14.00 -11.53
N ALA A 258 10.57 14.02 -10.86
CA ALA A 258 10.91 15.05 -9.86
C ALA A 258 10.91 16.47 -10.42
N ASP A 259 11.31 16.64 -11.67
CA ASP A 259 11.49 17.97 -12.30
C ASP A 259 10.25 18.45 -13.07
N VAL A 260 9.30 17.54 -13.39
CA VAL A 260 8.16 17.87 -14.25
C VAL A 260 7.18 18.82 -13.56
N TRP A 261 6.74 18.47 -12.33
CA TRP A 261 5.78 19.30 -11.62
C TRP A 261 6.32 20.72 -11.31
N PRO A 262 7.54 20.89 -10.75
CA PRO A 262 8.10 22.23 -10.52
C PRO A 262 8.22 23.07 -11.79
N ALA A 263 8.53 22.47 -12.93
CA ALA A 263 8.66 23.19 -14.21
C ALA A 263 7.33 23.78 -14.73
N LEU A 264 6.18 23.30 -14.21
CA LEU A 264 4.84 23.78 -14.59
C LEU A 264 4.31 24.88 -13.66
N ALA A 265 5.12 25.33 -12.70
CA ALA A 265 4.75 26.40 -11.79
C ALA A 265 4.50 27.72 -12.54
N ALA A 266 3.41 28.39 -12.22
CA ALA A 266 3.00 29.65 -12.80
C ALA A 266 2.47 30.60 -11.73
N GLY A 267 2.29 31.88 -12.08
CA GLY A 267 1.79 32.89 -11.16
C GLY A 267 0.39 32.56 -10.65
N ARG A 268 0.16 32.89 -9.37
CA ARG A 268 -1.13 32.72 -8.71
C ARG A 268 -2.18 33.69 -9.28
N ARG A 269 -3.44 33.26 -9.29
CA ARG A 269 -4.59 34.14 -9.54
C ARG A 269 -5.17 34.62 -8.19
N ASP A 270 -5.46 35.88 -8.10
CA ASP A 270 -5.90 36.50 -6.84
C ASP A 270 -7.40 36.30 -6.57
N ASP A 271 -8.17 35.85 -7.58
CA ASP A 271 -9.61 35.67 -7.48
C ASP A 271 -10.11 34.50 -8.33
N LEU A 272 -11.40 34.20 -8.22
CA LEU A 272 -12.08 33.20 -9.06
C LEU A 272 -12.57 33.75 -10.41
N ALA A 273 -12.12 34.95 -10.82
CA ALA A 273 -12.52 35.52 -12.10
C ALA A 273 -12.02 34.65 -13.25
N GLY A 274 -12.94 34.22 -14.10
CA GLY A 274 -12.64 33.33 -15.23
C GLY A 274 -12.46 31.87 -14.86
N VAL A 275 -12.75 31.45 -13.61
CA VAL A 275 -12.73 30.02 -13.24
C VAL A 275 -13.66 29.24 -14.16
N THR A 276 -13.14 28.17 -14.76
CA THR A 276 -13.85 27.32 -15.71
C THR A 276 -14.61 26.20 -15.01
N ALA A 277 -13.99 25.62 -13.98
CA ALA A 277 -14.59 24.62 -13.11
C ALA A 277 -13.93 24.61 -11.72
N LEU A 278 -14.60 24.03 -10.75
CA LEU A 278 -14.09 23.77 -9.41
C LEU A 278 -14.14 22.26 -9.14
N GLY A 279 -13.12 21.74 -8.50
CA GLY A 279 -13.11 20.39 -7.94
C GLY A 279 -13.13 20.45 -6.42
N VAL A 280 -13.87 19.57 -5.78
CA VAL A 280 -13.97 19.49 -4.32
C VAL A 280 -13.70 18.07 -3.87
N ASP A 281 -12.80 17.92 -2.91
CA ASP A 281 -12.58 16.67 -2.22
C ASP A 281 -12.38 16.87 -0.72
N ARG A 282 -12.67 15.82 0.05
CA ARG A 282 -12.47 15.76 1.50
C ARG A 282 -11.82 14.45 1.87
N SER A 283 -10.71 14.54 2.60
CA SER A 283 -10.03 13.37 3.14
C SER A 283 -10.79 12.76 4.33
N PRO A 284 -10.52 11.49 4.68
CA PRO A 284 -11.13 10.83 5.84
C PRO A 284 -10.85 11.54 7.18
N ASP A 285 -9.69 12.17 7.33
CA ASP A 285 -9.25 12.93 8.51
C ASP A 285 -9.77 14.38 8.56
N GLY A 286 -10.52 14.80 7.52
CA GLY A 286 -11.24 16.07 7.53
C GLY A 286 -10.58 17.22 6.79
N LEU A 287 -9.47 17.02 6.06
CA LEU A 287 -8.94 18.05 5.17
C LEU A 287 -9.88 18.22 3.97
N VAL A 288 -10.39 19.44 3.76
CA VAL A 288 -11.20 19.78 2.60
C VAL A 288 -10.39 20.68 1.67
N ALA A 289 -10.33 20.28 0.40
CA ALA A 289 -9.71 21.08 -0.65
C ALA A 289 -10.73 21.44 -1.73
N VAL A 290 -10.74 22.71 -2.11
CA VAL A 290 -11.42 23.22 -3.31
C VAL A 290 -10.36 23.79 -4.23
N VAL A 291 -10.27 23.26 -5.45
CA VAL A 291 -9.33 23.69 -6.46
C VAL A 291 -10.07 24.32 -7.62
N GLY A 292 -9.60 25.47 -8.09
CA GLY A 292 -10.07 26.14 -9.28
C GLY A 292 -9.27 25.70 -10.51
N ALA A 293 -9.94 25.46 -11.62
CA ALA A 293 -9.34 25.24 -12.95
C ALA A 293 -9.71 26.39 -13.90
N TYR A 294 -8.72 26.91 -14.59
CA TYR A 294 -8.84 28.03 -15.53
C TYR A 294 -8.32 27.57 -16.89
N ARG A 295 -9.23 27.22 -17.80
CA ARG A 295 -8.89 26.73 -19.11
C ARG A 295 -8.79 27.86 -20.13
N ASP A 296 -7.65 27.97 -20.76
CA ASP A 296 -7.51 28.73 -21.99
C ASP A 296 -8.02 27.89 -23.16
N PHE A 297 -9.12 28.33 -23.77
CA PHE A 297 -9.76 27.61 -24.87
C PHE A 297 -9.07 27.79 -26.22
N ASP A 298 -8.08 28.68 -26.32
CA ASP A 298 -7.32 28.88 -27.53
C ASP A 298 -6.05 28.01 -27.53
N SER A 299 -5.30 27.97 -26.45
CA SER A 299 -4.11 27.10 -26.30
C SER A 299 -4.45 25.70 -25.82
N GLY A 300 -5.58 25.53 -25.14
CA GLY A 300 -5.94 24.27 -24.47
C GLY A 300 -5.29 24.09 -23.10
N ILE A 301 -4.39 24.96 -22.68
CA ILE A 301 -3.71 24.89 -21.38
C ILE A 301 -4.70 25.13 -20.25
N THR A 302 -4.61 24.33 -19.19
CA THR A 302 -5.42 24.49 -17.98
C THR A 302 -4.52 24.85 -16.80
N HIS A 303 -4.80 25.98 -16.14
CA HIS A 303 -4.16 26.36 -14.89
C HIS A 303 -4.99 25.88 -13.69
N VAL A 304 -4.35 25.30 -12.68
CA VAL A 304 -5.03 24.86 -11.44
C VAL A 304 -4.42 25.51 -10.21
N GLU A 305 -5.26 25.92 -9.28
CA GLU A 305 -4.82 26.46 -7.97
C GLU A 305 -5.81 26.15 -6.85
N ILE A 306 -5.31 26.07 -5.62
CA ILE A 306 -6.15 25.90 -4.44
C ILE A 306 -6.91 27.19 -4.17
N ALA A 307 -8.23 27.14 -4.28
CA ALA A 307 -9.13 28.24 -4.00
C ALA A 307 -9.60 28.28 -2.53
N TYR A 308 -9.70 27.10 -1.89
CA TYR A 308 -10.05 26.96 -0.48
C TYR A 308 -9.41 25.68 0.09
N LEU A 309 -8.85 25.82 1.29
CA LEU A 309 -8.28 24.70 2.03
C LEU A 309 -8.61 24.87 3.51
N ALA A 310 -9.17 23.83 4.13
CA ALA A 310 -9.44 23.80 5.57
C ALA A 310 -9.19 22.41 6.14
N ASP A 311 -8.57 22.35 7.30
CA ASP A 311 -8.24 21.13 8.02
C ASP A 311 -9.19 20.91 9.19
N GLY A 312 -9.35 19.64 9.63
CA GLY A 312 -10.19 19.26 10.77
C GLY A 312 -11.69 19.54 10.58
N VAL A 313 -12.15 19.64 9.34
CA VAL A 313 -13.55 19.96 9.03
C VAL A 313 -14.46 18.80 9.41
N THR A 314 -15.28 18.98 10.44
CA THR A 314 -16.26 17.98 10.90
C THR A 314 -17.56 18.03 10.12
N ASN A 315 -17.98 19.23 9.64
CA ASN A 315 -19.12 19.39 8.76
C ASN A 315 -18.79 20.33 7.58
N LEU A 316 -19.49 20.18 6.47
CA LEU A 316 -19.21 20.94 5.25
C LEU A 316 -19.98 22.26 5.15
N GLY A 317 -20.63 22.74 6.22
CA GLY A 317 -21.47 23.94 6.17
C GLY A 317 -20.73 25.18 5.71
N GLU A 318 -19.51 25.42 6.24
CA GLU A 318 -18.67 26.56 5.85
C GLU A 318 -18.21 26.46 4.40
N VAL A 319 -17.81 25.26 3.96
CA VAL A 319 -17.37 25.01 2.57
C VAL A 319 -18.54 25.21 1.58
N ILE A 320 -19.73 24.72 1.93
CA ILE A 320 -20.96 24.94 1.14
C ILE A 320 -21.30 26.43 1.08
N GLY A 321 -21.22 27.13 2.21
CA GLY A 321 -21.41 28.57 2.28
C GLY A 321 -20.42 29.33 1.39
N TRP A 322 -19.12 28.97 1.49
CA TRP A 322 -18.07 29.56 0.67
C TRP A 322 -18.29 29.31 -0.83
N LEU A 323 -18.58 28.05 -1.22
CA LEU A 323 -18.87 27.68 -2.61
C LEU A 323 -20.08 28.46 -3.13
N THR A 324 -21.14 28.58 -2.30
CA THR A 324 -22.35 29.30 -2.68
C THR A 324 -22.10 30.79 -2.87
N ALA A 325 -21.25 31.42 -2.05
CA ALA A 325 -20.91 32.83 -2.14
C ALA A 325 -19.99 33.15 -3.34
N ASN A 326 -19.05 32.24 -3.66
CA ASN A 326 -17.98 32.53 -4.61
C ASN A 326 -18.16 31.89 -5.99
N THR A 327 -19.26 31.16 -6.24
CA THR A 327 -19.49 30.53 -7.56
C THR A 327 -20.79 31.02 -8.18
N GLY A 328 -20.77 31.12 -9.51
CA GLY A 328 -21.99 31.39 -10.28
C GLY A 328 -22.80 30.13 -10.56
N PRO A 329 -24.10 30.27 -10.96
CA PRO A 329 -24.98 29.14 -11.21
C PRO A 329 -24.60 28.30 -12.44
N ARG A 330 -23.62 28.74 -13.23
CA ARG A 330 -23.15 28.04 -14.44
C ARG A 330 -21.77 27.42 -14.27
N THR A 331 -21.02 27.77 -13.25
CA THR A 331 -19.68 27.22 -12.99
C THR A 331 -19.80 25.78 -12.51
N PRO A 332 -19.25 24.79 -13.22
CA PRO A 332 -19.24 23.41 -12.78
C PRO A 332 -18.51 23.25 -11.44
N ILE A 333 -19.14 22.59 -10.48
CA ILE A 333 -18.55 22.12 -9.23
C ILE A 333 -18.53 20.60 -9.31
N VAL A 334 -17.36 20.02 -9.39
CA VAL A 334 -17.18 18.57 -9.59
C VAL A 334 -16.82 17.90 -8.26
N ILE A 335 -17.58 16.87 -7.91
CA ILE A 335 -17.43 16.11 -6.66
C ILE A 335 -17.47 14.62 -7.00
N ASP A 336 -16.56 13.83 -6.46
CA ASP A 336 -16.61 12.37 -6.62
C ASP A 336 -17.77 11.80 -5.80
N ALA A 337 -18.69 11.06 -6.46
CA ALA A 337 -19.90 10.52 -5.83
C ALA A 337 -19.64 9.56 -4.66
N VAL A 338 -18.45 8.94 -4.59
CA VAL A 338 -18.08 8.03 -3.50
C VAL A 338 -17.22 8.68 -2.43
N SER A 339 -16.88 9.97 -2.58
CA SER A 339 -16.08 10.70 -1.61
C SER A 339 -16.95 11.20 -0.43
N THR A 340 -16.31 11.43 0.71
CA THR A 340 -16.99 12.04 1.87
C THR A 340 -17.47 13.48 1.60
N ALA A 341 -16.95 14.13 0.54
CA ALA A 341 -17.44 15.43 0.07
C ALA A 341 -18.82 15.37 -0.60
N ALA A 342 -19.28 14.18 -1.02
CA ALA A 342 -20.57 14.01 -1.71
C ALA A 342 -21.79 14.45 -0.87
N VAL A 343 -21.65 14.53 0.45
CA VAL A 343 -22.68 15.09 1.34
C VAL A 343 -23.05 16.53 0.97
N ALA A 344 -22.14 17.30 0.37
CA ALA A 344 -22.41 18.67 -0.06
C ALA A 344 -23.31 18.77 -1.30
N VAL A 345 -23.45 17.69 -2.09
CA VAL A 345 -24.13 17.72 -3.39
C VAL A 345 -25.58 18.23 -3.27
N ALA A 346 -26.38 17.62 -2.39
CA ALA A 346 -27.78 17.99 -2.22
C ALA A 346 -27.94 19.47 -1.81
N HIS A 347 -27.09 19.97 -0.93
CA HIS A 347 -27.12 21.35 -0.45
C HIS A 347 -26.74 22.34 -1.56
N LEU A 348 -25.72 22.04 -2.34
CA LEU A 348 -25.30 22.90 -3.45
C LEU A 348 -26.36 22.91 -4.57
N GLN A 349 -27.00 21.78 -4.86
CA GLN A 349 -28.12 21.69 -5.81
C GLN A 349 -29.32 22.50 -5.33
N ALA A 350 -29.66 22.43 -4.04
CA ALA A 350 -30.72 23.26 -3.45
C ALA A 350 -30.37 24.76 -3.55
N ALA A 351 -29.09 25.11 -3.45
CA ALA A 351 -28.58 26.47 -3.69
C ALA A 351 -28.45 26.83 -5.19
N ARG A 352 -29.01 26.01 -6.09
CA ARG A 352 -29.00 26.20 -7.56
C ARG A 352 -27.58 26.33 -8.15
N ARG A 353 -26.59 25.59 -7.61
CA ARG A 353 -25.28 25.48 -8.17
C ARG A 353 -25.19 24.33 -9.17
N ASN A 354 -24.32 24.49 -10.17
CA ASN A 354 -24.11 23.47 -11.20
C ASN A 354 -23.17 22.38 -10.65
N VAL A 355 -23.72 21.38 -9.98
CA VAL A 355 -22.95 20.28 -9.38
C VAL A 355 -22.92 19.08 -10.31
N ILE A 356 -21.72 18.57 -10.58
CA ILE A 356 -21.47 17.38 -11.39
C ILE A 356 -20.83 16.33 -10.47
N THR A 357 -21.42 15.14 -10.43
CA THR A 357 -20.85 14.02 -9.67
C THR A 357 -20.18 13.05 -10.61
N THR A 358 -18.96 12.61 -10.27
CA THR A 358 -18.25 11.61 -11.06
C THR A 358 -18.56 10.20 -10.59
N THR A 359 -18.69 9.27 -11.53
CA THR A 359 -18.63 7.84 -11.31
C THR A 359 -17.18 7.39 -11.09
N THR A 360 -16.96 6.16 -10.61
CA THR A 360 -15.62 5.58 -10.46
C THR A 360 -14.83 5.60 -11.77
N ALA A 361 -15.49 5.33 -12.91
CA ALA A 361 -14.85 5.36 -14.23
C ALA A 361 -14.49 6.79 -14.66
N GLU A 362 -15.30 7.78 -14.30
CA GLU A 362 -15.00 9.19 -14.58
C GLU A 362 -13.90 9.72 -13.66
N MET A 363 -13.84 9.28 -12.41
CA MET A 363 -12.73 9.59 -11.52
C MET A 363 -11.41 9.03 -12.05
N ALA A 364 -11.40 7.81 -12.60
CA ALA A 364 -10.22 7.25 -13.26
C ALA A 364 -9.81 8.10 -14.47
N ARG A 365 -10.76 8.50 -15.31
CA ARG A 365 -10.50 9.40 -16.46
C ARG A 365 -9.98 10.75 -16.01
N ALA A 366 -10.47 11.30 -14.90
CA ALA A 366 -9.98 12.55 -14.35
C ALA A 366 -8.51 12.45 -13.90
N ALA A 367 -8.14 11.36 -13.21
CA ALA A 367 -6.77 11.13 -12.76
C ALA A 367 -5.81 10.91 -13.95
N ILE A 368 -6.21 10.09 -14.93
CA ILE A 368 -5.41 9.79 -16.12
C ILE A 368 -5.24 11.05 -16.95
N GLY A 369 -6.33 11.76 -17.30
CA GLY A 369 -6.27 12.98 -18.12
C GLY A 369 -5.47 14.10 -17.45
N PHE A 370 -5.54 14.21 -16.11
CA PHE A 370 -4.68 15.13 -15.38
C PHE A 370 -3.19 14.76 -15.54
N THR A 371 -2.88 13.47 -15.43
CA THR A 371 -1.51 12.97 -15.61
C THR A 371 -1.00 13.24 -17.03
N ASP A 372 -1.80 12.94 -18.04
CA ASP A 372 -1.42 13.12 -19.45
C ASP A 372 -1.16 14.58 -19.76
N ASP A 373 -2.01 15.50 -19.29
CA ASP A 373 -1.85 16.94 -19.50
C ASP A 373 -0.64 17.52 -18.74
N VAL A 374 -0.32 17.00 -17.54
CA VAL A 374 0.93 17.34 -16.82
C VAL A 374 2.15 16.92 -17.64
N LEU A 375 2.19 15.66 -18.09
CA LEU A 375 3.33 15.15 -18.88
C LEU A 375 3.47 15.82 -20.25
N ALA A 376 2.36 16.26 -20.83
CA ALA A 376 2.35 17.00 -22.10
C ALA A 376 2.67 18.49 -21.94
N GLY A 377 2.82 19.03 -20.73
CA GLY A 377 3.00 20.46 -20.49
C GLY A 377 1.74 21.30 -20.77
N MET A 378 0.57 20.65 -20.80
CA MET A 378 -0.74 21.28 -21.05
C MET A 378 -1.45 21.71 -19.75
N LEU A 379 -0.77 21.57 -18.61
CA LEU A 379 -1.25 22.00 -17.31
C LEU A 379 -0.22 22.93 -16.67
N THR A 380 -0.69 23.95 -15.95
CA THR A 380 0.13 24.77 -15.07
C THR A 380 -0.52 24.85 -13.68
N HIS A 381 0.24 25.17 -12.67
CA HIS A 381 -0.27 25.30 -11.30
C HIS A 381 0.28 26.54 -10.61
N ALA A 382 -0.44 27.03 -9.59
CA ALA A 382 0.07 28.11 -8.79
C ALA A 382 1.19 27.62 -7.88
N ASP A 383 2.28 28.40 -7.81
CA ASP A 383 3.30 28.24 -6.79
C ASP A 383 2.79 28.91 -5.49
N THR A 384 2.43 28.09 -4.51
CA THR A 384 1.89 28.57 -3.24
C THR A 384 2.91 28.45 -2.12
N PRO A 385 2.95 29.43 -1.16
CA PRO A 385 3.88 29.38 -0.03
C PRO A 385 3.75 28.10 0.84
N THR A 386 2.54 27.54 0.90
CA THR A 386 2.25 26.34 1.69
C THR A 386 2.61 25.04 0.98
N ALA A 387 2.83 25.10 -0.34
CA ALA A 387 3.15 23.96 -1.20
C ALA A 387 2.17 22.76 -1.05
N ASP A 388 0.91 22.99 -0.62
CA ASP A 388 -0.03 21.92 -0.30
C ASP A 388 -0.36 21.03 -1.51
N LEU A 389 -0.50 21.64 -2.69
CA LEU A 389 -0.73 20.88 -3.92
C LEU A 389 0.53 20.10 -4.35
N ALA A 390 1.72 20.71 -4.22
CA ALA A 390 2.98 20.04 -4.52
C ALA A 390 3.21 18.85 -3.55
N ARG A 391 2.98 19.04 -2.25
CA ARG A 391 3.06 17.93 -1.27
C ARG A 391 2.07 16.80 -1.58
N ALA A 392 0.84 17.15 -2.00
CA ALA A 392 -0.14 16.17 -2.41
C ALA A 392 0.30 15.40 -3.67
N VAL A 393 0.98 16.05 -4.61
CA VAL A 393 1.57 15.42 -5.80
C VAL A 393 2.73 14.50 -5.42
N ASP A 394 3.66 15.00 -4.59
CA ASP A 394 4.86 14.25 -4.19
C ASP A 394 4.53 12.97 -3.41
N GLY A 395 3.50 13.03 -2.56
CA GLY A 395 3.09 11.88 -1.76
C GLY A 395 2.00 11.03 -2.38
N ALA A 396 1.47 11.39 -3.54
CA ALA A 396 0.36 10.65 -4.14
C ALA A 396 0.79 9.28 -4.68
N ARG A 397 -0.15 8.33 -4.60
CA ARG A 397 0.00 6.98 -5.15
C ARG A 397 -1.17 6.66 -6.07
N ARG A 398 -0.92 5.85 -7.08
CA ARG A 398 -1.95 5.34 -7.98
C ARG A 398 -2.60 4.11 -7.37
N ARG A 399 -3.92 4.08 -7.33
CA ARG A 399 -4.72 2.92 -6.95
C ARG A 399 -5.40 2.35 -8.19
N PRO A 400 -5.13 1.10 -8.59
CA PRO A 400 -5.77 0.49 -9.75
C PRO A 400 -7.30 0.47 -9.63
N ILE A 401 -7.98 0.65 -10.76
CA ILE A 401 -9.44 0.53 -10.91
C ILE A 401 -9.72 -0.44 -12.04
N GLY A 402 -10.27 -1.61 -11.70
CA GLY A 402 -10.49 -2.70 -12.65
C GLY A 402 -9.19 -3.28 -13.22
N ASP A 403 -9.32 -4.11 -14.25
CA ASP A 403 -8.19 -4.86 -14.83
C ASP A 403 -7.64 -4.23 -16.14
N ALA A 404 -8.21 -3.09 -16.57
CA ALA A 404 -7.90 -2.46 -17.85
C ALA A 404 -6.83 -1.33 -17.73
N GLY A 405 -6.06 -1.29 -16.65
CA GLY A 405 -5.00 -0.27 -16.45
C GLY A 405 -5.51 1.09 -15.96
N GLY A 406 -6.80 1.23 -15.66
CA GLY A 406 -7.36 2.45 -15.05
C GLY A 406 -6.86 2.63 -13.62
N TYR A 407 -6.69 3.89 -13.17
CA TYR A 407 -6.33 4.19 -11.79
C TYR A 407 -6.99 5.48 -11.29
N ALA A 408 -7.04 5.62 -9.96
CA ALA A 408 -7.30 6.88 -9.26
C ALA A 408 -6.21 7.12 -8.20
N TRP A 409 -6.25 8.28 -7.55
CA TRP A 409 -5.36 8.58 -6.43
C TRP A 409 -5.75 7.77 -5.19
N ASP A 410 -4.76 7.17 -4.50
CA ASP A 410 -5.04 6.43 -3.28
C ASP A 410 -5.29 7.39 -2.11
N ARG A 411 -6.48 7.30 -1.52
CA ARG A 411 -6.93 8.10 -0.37
C ARG A 411 -6.79 7.35 0.97
N ARG A 412 -6.31 6.12 0.96
CA ARG A 412 -6.23 5.27 2.17
C ARG A 412 -4.96 5.54 2.98
N ASP A 413 -3.92 6.05 2.32
CA ASP A 413 -2.71 6.45 2.99
C ASP A 413 -2.91 7.84 3.60
N THR A 414 -3.06 7.88 4.93
CA THR A 414 -3.26 9.12 5.67
C THR A 414 -1.95 9.85 6.01
N SER A 415 -0.79 9.26 5.65
CA SER A 415 0.51 9.91 5.84
C SER A 415 0.69 11.12 4.93
N VAL A 416 -0.07 11.18 3.82
CA VAL A 416 -0.08 12.30 2.89
C VAL A 416 -1.51 12.70 2.55
N ALA A 417 -1.79 14.00 2.69
CA ALA A 417 -3.08 14.57 2.35
C ALA A 417 -3.23 14.76 0.83
N VAL A 418 -3.79 13.76 0.14
CA VAL A 418 -3.96 13.78 -1.34
C VAL A 418 -5.20 14.54 -1.82
N SER A 419 -6.07 15.03 -0.92
CA SER A 419 -7.29 15.77 -1.29
C SER A 419 -7.05 16.97 -2.21
N PRO A 420 -5.96 17.77 -2.08
CA PRO A 420 -5.66 18.83 -3.04
C PRO A 420 -5.45 18.30 -4.47
N LEU A 421 -4.75 17.19 -4.65
CA LEU A 421 -4.53 16.59 -5.96
C LEU A 421 -5.82 15.97 -6.54
N VAL A 422 -6.63 15.32 -5.71
CA VAL A 422 -7.94 14.80 -6.11
C VAL A 422 -8.84 15.94 -6.58
N ALA A 423 -8.93 17.01 -5.82
CA ALA A 423 -9.71 18.20 -6.18
C ALA A 423 -9.18 18.86 -7.47
N ALA A 424 -7.84 18.93 -7.65
CA ALA A 424 -7.23 19.45 -8.87
C ALA A 424 -7.59 18.60 -10.11
N SER A 425 -7.54 17.28 -9.98
CA SER A 425 -7.92 16.35 -11.07
C SER A 425 -9.41 16.50 -11.44
N LEU A 426 -10.28 16.64 -10.45
CA LEU A 426 -11.72 16.88 -10.66
C LEU A 426 -11.98 18.25 -11.32
N ALA A 427 -11.27 19.30 -10.87
CA ALA A 427 -11.38 20.63 -11.45
C ALA A 427 -10.93 20.66 -12.91
N HIS A 428 -9.76 20.05 -13.20
CA HIS A 428 -9.22 19.90 -14.54
C HIS A 428 -10.21 19.14 -15.47
N TRP A 429 -10.67 17.98 -15.03
CA TRP A 429 -11.66 17.20 -15.78
C TRP A 429 -12.95 17.99 -16.03
N GLY A 430 -13.43 18.71 -15.02
CA GLY A 430 -14.59 19.59 -15.13
C GLY A 430 -14.39 20.72 -16.12
N ALA A 431 -13.19 21.30 -16.17
CA ALA A 431 -12.85 22.38 -17.10
C ALA A 431 -12.75 21.85 -18.55
N VAL A 432 -12.20 20.65 -18.74
CA VAL A 432 -12.06 20.00 -20.06
C VAL A 432 -13.41 19.51 -20.60
N ALA A 433 -14.19 18.78 -19.77
CA ALA A 433 -15.39 18.11 -20.22
C ALA A 433 -16.66 19.00 -20.17
N HIS A 434 -16.72 19.95 -19.26
CA HIS A 434 -17.92 20.75 -18.96
C HIS A 434 -17.68 22.26 -19.01
N GLY A 435 -16.42 22.71 -19.19
CA GLY A 435 -16.07 24.12 -19.29
C GLY A 435 -16.74 24.80 -20.46
N ARG A 436 -17.10 26.05 -20.29
CA ARG A 436 -17.68 26.88 -21.34
C ARG A 436 -16.80 28.06 -21.64
N ARG A 437 -16.57 28.32 -22.93
CA ARG A 437 -15.84 29.51 -23.37
C ARG A 437 -16.57 30.76 -22.87
N PRO A 438 -15.91 31.72 -22.21
CA PRO A 438 -16.52 33.00 -21.85
C PRO A 438 -17.08 33.67 -23.11
N ARG A 439 -18.31 34.18 -23.06
CA ARG A 439 -18.83 34.99 -24.15
C ARG A 439 -17.97 36.27 -24.25
N LYS A 440 -17.40 36.52 -25.40
CA LYS A 440 -16.77 37.83 -25.66
C LYS A 440 -17.83 38.92 -25.45
N PRO A 441 -17.54 40.00 -24.70
CA PRO A 441 -18.46 41.11 -24.57
C PRO A 441 -18.80 41.61 -26.00
N GLN A 442 -20.07 41.58 -26.36
CA GLN A 442 -20.52 42.19 -27.62
C GLN A 442 -20.22 43.69 -27.52
N ARG A 443 -19.28 44.18 -28.33
CA ARG A 443 -19.16 45.62 -28.53
C ARG A 443 -20.43 46.08 -29.25
N ILE A 444 -21.36 46.68 -28.52
CA ILE A 444 -22.47 47.39 -29.09
C ILE A 444 -21.89 48.71 -29.63
N THR A 445 -21.68 48.78 -30.93
CA THR A 445 -21.38 50.05 -31.58
C THR A 445 -22.67 50.78 -31.74
N ILE A 446 -22.95 51.76 -30.87
CA ILE A 446 -24.09 52.69 -31.10
C ILE A 446 -23.70 53.61 -32.25
N LEU A 447 -24.28 53.40 -33.40
CA LEU A 447 -24.22 54.34 -34.48
C LEU A 447 -25.13 55.52 -34.09
N GLN A 448 -24.52 56.62 -33.64
CA GLN A 448 -25.27 57.91 -33.55
C GLN A 448 -25.58 58.34 -34.96
N ARG A 449 -26.88 58.59 -35.21
CA ARG A 449 -27.39 59.30 -36.42
C ARG A 449 -27.31 60.77 -36.21
#